data_b4216244986776b78337a8aa8d73b36d
#
_entry.id   b4216244986776b78337a8aa8d73b36d
#
_cell.length_a   1.000
_cell.length_b   1.000
_cell.length_c   1.000
_cell.angle_alpha   90.00
_cell.angle_beta   90.00
_cell.angle_gamma   90.00
#
_symmetry.space_group_name_H-M   'P 1'
#
loop_
_entity.id
_entity.type
_entity.pdbx_description
1 polymer ?
#
loop_
_entity_poly.entity_id
_entity_poly.type
_entity_poly.pdbx_seq_one_letter_code
_entity_poly.pdbx_strand_id
1 'polypeptide(L)'
;MNYKVLLTLCIPFASWAAADYTEQDAMRVQAVKTYIDNVLQEGRSQIKTTPLLADGINTTTRKPVEWIYPDGRTATISNFANQQNFLRALTAMSVVTEDQRYQLEAVRITRYFMDNFIADNELFYWGGHRFVNLDTLELEGPQNKNSVHELKNHYPYYPFLYHVDPHATERYIKAFWQAHVEDWQSLDMGRHGSYSKNYDDKVFHRPIPASLVDQSKLPIMPETKGLTFINAGSDLIYAAYQLDWLAPSANAQGSAAWGQYLMTQYKLAKHPKTGAPVYQFTSPKKREWPPQSDKDTNSKYGDRAARQFGPELGDIAREGNVLFKSNDKSIVFNNALIELHLAEQRNDAAIREQVVDALLNFYRLAYNPENGTIKPIFSDGTSIEGIPLARDGYYGPKGRVFNAHKPKTEEYLLPILRAYRLQADPELWQLAANMTHHYGWGSLGNDAKAKPTLNMQLSSVSPMTLFSAIELYQITQQPEYLEFARAAADKLVEKRFVRGYFLANPRYLNASIDAIEPLALLTLDATLKGKTAQVAPYLSGSGYIHGEFAGKENAYDTNEIYKQTR
;
A
#
# COMPACT_ATOMS: atom_id res chain seq x y z
N MET A 1 27.10 23.67 -0.87
CA MET A 1 25.67 23.58 -0.52
C MET A 1 25.52 22.59 0.62
N ASN A 2 25.10 23.05 1.80
CA ASN A 2 25.19 22.28 3.05
C ASN A 2 24.14 21.17 3.12
N TYR A 3 24.58 19.92 3.13
CA TYR A 3 23.77 18.67 3.21
C TYR A 3 23.24 18.36 4.64
N LYS A 4 22.84 19.36 5.44
CA LYS A 4 22.54 19.17 6.87
C LYS A 4 21.06 19.23 7.27
N VAL A 5 20.08 19.08 6.37
CA VAL A 5 18.66 19.34 6.72
C VAL A 5 17.74 18.10 6.69
N LEU A 6 18.25 16.89 6.55
CA LEU A 6 17.38 15.68 6.59
C LEU A 6 17.39 14.94 7.93
N LEU A 7 17.94 15.54 8.95
CA LEU A 7 18.11 14.89 10.25
C LEU A 7 17.80 15.88 11.36
N THR A 8 16.55 16.01 11.75
CA THR A 8 16.25 16.36 13.16
C THR A 8 14.75 16.24 13.43
N LEU A 9 14.30 15.04 13.69
CA LEU A 9 13.30 14.79 14.70
C LEU A 9 13.96 13.85 15.71
N CYS A 10 14.73 14.46 16.62
CA CYS A 10 15.18 13.78 17.81
C CYS A 10 13.98 13.59 18.73
N ILE A 11 13.22 12.52 18.52
CA ILE A 11 12.61 11.83 19.64
C ILE A 11 13.80 11.25 20.40
N PRO A 12 13.93 11.42 21.72
CA PRO A 12 15.00 10.81 22.48
C PRO A 12 14.78 9.30 22.48
N PHE A 13 15.30 8.63 21.46
CA PHE A 13 15.46 7.18 21.53
C PHE A 13 16.59 6.94 22.53
N ALA A 14 16.28 6.16 23.58
CA ALA A 14 17.30 5.58 24.43
C ALA A 14 18.41 5.00 23.55
N SER A 15 19.66 5.19 23.91
CA SER A 15 20.80 4.63 23.19
C SER A 15 20.66 3.11 23.17
N TRP A 16 20.24 2.59 22.05
CA TRP A 16 20.04 1.16 21.82
C TRP A 16 21.42 0.50 21.86
N ALA A 17 21.59 -0.49 22.71
CA ALA A 17 22.79 -1.31 22.63
C ALA A 17 22.77 -2.00 21.27
N ALA A 18 23.75 -1.71 20.42
CA ALA A 18 23.92 -2.40 19.16
C ALA A 18 24.04 -3.89 19.46
N ALA A 19 23.19 -4.71 18.82
CA ALA A 19 23.37 -6.15 18.90
C ALA A 19 24.70 -6.53 18.25
N ASP A 20 25.35 -7.60 18.76
CA ASP A 20 26.59 -8.08 18.14
C ASP A 20 26.34 -8.36 16.65
N TYR A 21 26.96 -7.56 15.78
CA TYR A 21 26.83 -7.66 14.34
C TYR A 21 27.69 -8.81 13.81
N THR A 22 27.06 -9.75 13.13
CA THR A 22 27.68 -11.00 12.68
C THR A 22 28.06 -10.98 11.21
N GLU A 23 28.92 -11.92 10.79
CA GLU A 23 29.22 -12.15 9.38
C GLU A 23 27.95 -12.49 8.58
N GLN A 24 27.01 -13.24 9.16
CA GLN A 24 25.73 -13.57 8.54
C GLN A 24 24.86 -12.33 8.31
N ASP A 25 24.89 -11.34 9.21
CA ASP A 25 24.24 -10.04 9.00
C ASP A 25 24.82 -9.33 7.77
N ALA A 26 26.14 -9.33 7.62
CA ALA A 26 26.84 -8.75 6.46
C ALA A 26 26.48 -9.49 5.16
N MET A 27 26.33 -10.82 5.18
CA MET A 27 25.95 -11.60 3.99
C MET A 27 24.52 -11.25 3.51
N ARG A 28 23.58 -10.98 4.41
CA ARG A 28 22.24 -10.50 4.02
C ARG A 28 22.29 -9.16 3.31
N VAL A 29 23.07 -8.21 3.84
CA VAL A 29 23.27 -6.91 3.19
C VAL A 29 23.95 -7.08 1.82
N GLN A 30 24.91 -8.01 1.71
CA GLN A 30 25.56 -8.29 0.43
C GLN A 30 24.57 -8.87 -0.61
N ALA A 31 23.60 -9.70 -0.20
CA ALA A 31 22.54 -10.18 -1.09
C ALA A 31 21.69 -9.02 -1.63
N VAL A 32 21.30 -8.09 -0.73
CA VAL A 32 20.56 -6.87 -1.13
C VAL A 32 21.39 -5.99 -2.04
N LYS A 33 22.67 -5.80 -1.72
CA LYS A 33 23.60 -5.03 -2.55
C LYS A 33 23.70 -5.62 -3.96
N THR A 34 23.84 -6.92 -4.06
CA THR A 34 23.90 -7.63 -5.36
C THR A 34 22.61 -7.41 -6.16
N TYR A 35 21.44 -7.51 -5.50
CA TYR A 35 20.16 -7.23 -6.15
C TYR A 35 20.09 -5.79 -6.67
N ILE A 36 20.40 -4.81 -5.82
CA ILE A 36 20.33 -3.39 -6.20
C ILE A 36 21.30 -3.09 -7.35
N ASP A 37 22.55 -3.56 -7.25
CA ASP A 37 23.56 -3.34 -8.29
C ASP A 37 23.12 -3.97 -9.63
N ASN A 38 22.54 -5.18 -9.61
CA ASN A 38 21.98 -5.82 -10.81
C ASN A 38 20.80 -5.00 -11.38
N VAL A 39 19.89 -4.54 -10.55
CA VAL A 39 18.75 -3.70 -11.01
C VAL A 39 19.26 -2.41 -11.66
N LEU A 40 20.21 -1.72 -11.05
CA LEU A 40 20.77 -0.48 -11.58
C LEU A 40 21.54 -0.68 -12.89
N GLN A 41 22.18 -1.84 -13.07
CA GLN A 41 22.93 -2.17 -14.28
C GLN A 41 22.04 -2.71 -15.40
N GLU A 42 21.10 -3.60 -15.09
CA GLU A 42 20.38 -4.41 -16.06
C GLU A 42 18.95 -3.95 -16.32
N GLY A 43 18.38 -3.17 -15.39
CA GLY A 43 17.00 -2.63 -15.49
C GLY A 43 16.87 -1.43 -16.43
N ARG A 44 17.94 -0.96 -17.07
CA ARG A 44 17.90 0.21 -17.95
C ARG A 44 17.60 -0.16 -19.39
N SER A 45 17.07 0.81 -20.15
CA SER A 45 16.90 0.64 -21.60
C SER A 45 18.19 0.21 -22.26
N GLN A 46 18.09 -0.73 -23.18
CA GLN A 46 19.19 -1.16 -24.05
C GLN A 46 19.34 -0.26 -25.29
N ILE A 47 18.35 0.61 -25.55
CA ILE A 47 18.24 1.42 -26.76
C ILE A 47 18.47 2.90 -26.45
N LYS A 48 17.88 3.41 -25.37
CA LYS A 48 17.94 4.83 -24.99
C LYS A 48 18.82 5.05 -23.78
N THR A 49 19.59 6.13 -23.79
CA THR A 49 20.33 6.58 -22.62
C THR A 49 19.38 7.31 -21.66
N THR A 50 18.93 6.62 -20.62
CA THR A 50 18.05 7.16 -19.60
C THR A 50 18.40 6.57 -18.22
N PRO A 51 18.23 7.31 -17.12
CA PRO A 51 18.36 6.74 -15.78
C PRO A 51 17.14 5.94 -15.34
N LEU A 52 15.99 6.01 -16.05
CA LEU A 52 14.81 5.27 -15.71
C LEU A 52 15.04 3.76 -15.76
N LEU A 53 14.29 3.03 -14.98
CA LEU A 53 14.35 1.58 -14.86
C LEU A 53 13.08 0.94 -15.38
N ALA A 54 13.21 -0.21 -16.01
CA ALA A 54 12.09 -1.07 -16.36
C ALA A 54 11.41 -1.60 -15.08
N ASP A 55 10.13 -1.93 -15.14
CA ASP A 55 9.40 -2.50 -13.99
C ASP A 55 9.93 -3.87 -13.56
N GLY A 56 10.56 -4.59 -14.46
CA GLY A 56 11.11 -5.90 -14.17
C GLY A 56 12.28 -6.32 -15.04
N ILE A 57 12.97 -7.35 -14.56
CA ILE A 57 14.15 -7.94 -15.22
C ILE A 57 13.94 -9.43 -15.37
N ASN A 58 14.16 -9.95 -16.58
CA ASN A 58 14.22 -11.38 -16.81
C ASN A 58 15.56 -11.92 -16.23
N THR A 59 15.45 -12.72 -15.20
CA THR A 59 16.59 -13.18 -14.40
C THR A 59 17.50 -14.21 -15.11
N THR A 60 17.09 -14.70 -16.28
CA THR A 60 17.86 -15.63 -17.11
C THR A 60 18.64 -14.87 -18.18
N THR A 61 17.96 -13.98 -18.89
CA THR A 61 18.59 -13.19 -19.98
C THR A 61 19.32 -11.95 -19.44
N ARG A 62 19.04 -11.55 -18.20
CA ARG A 62 19.58 -10.35 -17.55
C ARG A 62 19.25 -9.08 -18.33
N LYS A 63 18.04 -9.02 -18.88
CA LYS A 63 17.51 -7.89 -19.65
C LYS A 63 16.19 -7.41 -19.06
N PRO A 64 15.82 -6.14 -19.29
CA PRO A 64 14.48 -5.66 -19.01
C PRO A 64 13.40 -6.58 -19.56
N VAL A 65 12.30 -6.71 -18.84
CA VAL A 65 11.14 -7.49 -19.31
C VAL A 65 10.44 -6.72 -20.42
N GLU A 66 10.18 -7.41 -21.54
CA GLU A 66 9.35 -6.88 -22.61
C GLU A 66 7.88 -7.15 -22.35
N TRP A 67 7.08 -6.10 -22.45
CA TRP A 67 5.62 -6.20 -22.53
C TRP A 67 5.22 -6.51 -23.97
N ILE A 68 4.46 -7.56 -24.16
CA ILE A 68 4.00 -7.99 -25.48
C ILE A 68 2.53 -7.61 -25.62
N TYR A 69 2.23 -6.71 -26.53
CA TYR A 69 0.86 -6.29 -26.83
C TYR A 69 0.13 -7.32 -27.72
N PRO A 70 -1.22 -7.30 -27.74
CA PRO A 70 -2.01 -8.22 -28.58
C PRO A 70 -1.74 -8.10 -30.08
N ASP A 71 -1.31 -6.93 -30.55
CA ASP A 71 -0.94 -6.65 -31.94
C ASP A 71 0.49 -7.10 -32.30
N GLY A 72 1.21 -7.70 -31.35
CA GLY A 72 2.57 -8.19 -31.53
C GLY A 72 3.67 -7.14 -31.29
N ARG A 73 3.33 -5.88 -31.01
CA ARG A 73 4.32 -4.89 -30.57
C ARG A 73 4.93 -5.31 -29.25
N THR A 74 6.17 -4.92 -29.05
CA THR A 74 6.83 -5.05 -27.76
C THR A 74 7.25 -3.69 -27.23
N ALA A 75 7.33 -3.56 -25.90
CA ALA A 75 7.84 -2.38 -25.24
C ALA A 75 8.45 -2.74 -23.88
N THR A 76 9.53 -2.08 -23.54
CA THR A 76 10.09 -2.10 -22.19
C THR A 76 9.40 -1.02 -21.36
N ILE A 77 8.65 -1.43 -20.34
CA ILE A 77 7.79 -0.55 -19.57
C ILE A 77 8.48 -0.07 -18.31
N SER A 78 8.39 1.23 -18.05
CA SER A 78 8.77 1.88 -16.80
C SER A 78 7.56 2.57 -16.16
N ASN A 79 7.20 2.14 -14.96
CA ASN A 79 6.15 2.78 -14.18
C ASN A 79 6.70 3.28 -12.84
N PHE A 80 6.97 4.56 -12.75
CA PHE A 80 7.62 5.15 -11.58
C PHE A 80 6.81 4.97 -10.28
N ALA A 81 5.48 4.81 -10.36
CA ALA A 81 4.66 4.47 -9.19
C ALA A 81 4.98 3.08 -8.62
N ASN A 82 5.44 2.13 -9.46
CA ASN A 82 5.87 0.79 -9.05
C ASN A 82 7.31 0.74 -8.51
N GLN A 83 7.98 1.87 -8.35
CA GLN A 83 9.39 1.95 -7.97
C GLN A 83 9.59 2.61 -6.60
N GLN A 84 8.51 2.89 -5.88
CA GLN A 84 8.59 3.67 -4.64
C GLN A 84 9.27 2.92 -3.49
N ASN A 85 9.10 1.60 -3.40
CA ASN A 85 9.82 0.78 -2.42
C ASN A 85 11.28 0.57 -2.83
N PHE A 86 11.58 0.53 -4.13
CA PHE A 86 12.96 0.51 -4.61
C PHE A 86 13.71 1.80 -4.26
N LEU A 87 13.07 2.98 -4.38
CA LEU A 87 13.66 4.25 -3.93
C LEU A 87 13.92 4.23 -2.41
N ARG A 88 13.00 3.69 -1.61
CA ARG A 88 13.22 3.48 -0.17
C ARG A 88 14.40 2.53 0.10
N ALA A 89 14.51 1.46 -0.68
CA ALA A 89 15.63 0.53 -0.56
C ALA A 89 16.97 1.16 -0.95
N LEU A 90 17.01 1.99 -1.99
CA LEU A 90 18.23 2.74 -2.38
C LEU A 90 18.68 3.70 -1.28
N THR A 91 17.77 4.48 -0.71
CA THR A 91 18.12 5.39 0.39
C THR A 91 18.54 4.62 1.64
N ALA A 92 17.85 3.52 1.98
CA ALA A 92 18.20 2.64 3.09
C ALA A 92 19.58 2.00 2.89
N MET A 93 19.91 1.59 1.67
CA MET A 93 21.23 1.03 1.35
C MET A 93 22.35 2.03 1.60
N SER A 94 22.14 3.31 1.25
CA SER A 94 23.12 4.36 1.58
C SER A 94 23.29 4.55 3.09
N VAL A 95 22.21 4.47 3.87
CA VAL A 95 22.27 4.57 5.35
C VAL A 95 23.03 3.39 5.96
N VAL A 96 22.76 2.19 5.48
CA VAL A 96 23.29 0.94 6.04
C VAL A 96 24.76 0.74 5.69
N THR A 97 25.18 1.12 4.48
CA THR A 97 26.55 0.91 3.97
C THR A 97 27.41 2.17 4.00
N GLU A 98 26.81 3.33 4.25
CA GLU A 98 27.45 4.66 4.17
C GLU A 98 27.95 5.02 2.75
N ASP A 99 27.54 4.24 1.74
CA ASP A 99 27.82 4.47 0.33
C ASP A 99 26.73 5.36 -0.32
N GLN A 100 27.05 6.63 -0.52
CA GLN A 100 26.11 7.63 -1.02
C GLN A 100 25.70 7.42 -2.49
N ARG A 101 26.38 6.56 -3.26
CA ARG A 101 26.03 6.35 -4.67
C ARG A 101 24.60 5.85 -4.87
N TYR A 102 24.04 5.08 -3.94
CA TYR A 102 22.67 4.57 -4.04
C TYR A 102 21.63 5.68 -3.88
N GLN A 103 21.84 6.59 -2.93
CA GLN A 103 20.98 7.77 -2.79
C GLN A 103 21.12 8.69 -4.01
N LEU A 104 22.32 8.88 -4.54
CA LEU A 104 22.55 9.68 -5.74
C LEU A 104 21.85 9.09 -6.96
N GLU A 105 21.85 7.76 -7.11
CA GLU A 105 21.07 7.09 -8.16
C GLU A 105 19.56 7.28 -7.99
N ALA A 106 19.03 7.16 -6.77
CA ALA A 106 17.63 7.45 -6.49
C ALA A 106 17.28 8.91 -6.87
N VAL A 107 18.13 9.88 -6.53
CA VAL A 107 17.97 11.29 -6.91
C VAL A 107 17.99 11.44 -8.43
N ARG A 108 18.93 10.80 -9.12
CA ARG A 108 19.08 10.89 -10.58
C ARG A 108 17.86 10.35 -11.32
N ILE A 109 17.34 9.19 -10.90
CA ILE A 109 16.13 8.58 -11.46
C ILE A 109 14.92 9.50 -11.25
N THR A 110 14.73 9.96 -10.03
CA THR A 110 13.59 10.79 -9.65
C THR A 110 13.62 12.15 -10.35
N ARG A 111 14.78 12.80 -10.38
CA ARG A 111 14.94 14.09 -11.08
C ARG A 111 14.60 13.97 -12.56
N TYR A 112 15.17 12.96 -13.24
CA TYR A 112 14.89 12.73 -14.65
C TYR A 112 13.41 12.48 -14.91
N PHE A 113 12.73 11.70 -14.04
CA PHE A 113 11.29 11.48 -14.15
C PHE A 113 10.51 12.81 -14.01
N MET A 114 10.82 13.60 -12.99
CA MET A 114 10.16 14.88 -12.75
C MET A 114 10.41 15.90 -13.86
N ASP A 115 11.60 15.92 -14.45
CA ASP A 115 11.95 16.85 -15.53
C ASP A 115 11.26 16.50 -16.86
N ASN A 116 10.79 15.25 -17.06
CA ASN A 116 10.32 14.79 -18.38
C ASN A 116 8.90 14.23 -18.39
N PHE A 117 8.33 13.83 -17.25
CA PHE A 117 7.08 13.06 -17.21
C PHE A 117 6.03 13.63 -16.23
N ILE A 118 5.91 14.95 -16.24
CA ILE A 118 4.84 15.69 -15.57
C ILE A 118 3.90 16.24 -16.65
N ALA A 119 2.59 16.08 -16.44
CA ALA A 119 1.56 16.60 -17.32
C ALA A 119 1.40 18.13 -17.15
N ASP A 120 0.76 18.80 -18.13
CA ASP A 120 0.46 20.24 -18.07
C ASP A 120 -0.36 20.64 -16.84
N ASN A 121 -1.12 19.70 -16.27
CA ASN A 121 -1.89 19.90 -15.05
C ASN A 121 -1.17 19.45 -13.79
N GLU A 122 0.15 19.24 -13.84
CA GLU A 122 1.05 18.89 -12.74
C GLU A 122 0.90 17.45 -12.21
N LEU A 123 0.05 16.62 -12.81
CA LEU A 123 0.01 15.20 -12.49
C LEU A 123 1.25 14.47 -13.04
N PHE A 124 1.78 13.54 -12.27
CA PHE A 124 2.81 12.62 -12.75
C PHE A 124 2.22 11.59 -13.73
N TYR A 125 2.90 11.35 -14.84
CA TYR A 125 2.54 10.28 -15.77
C TYR A 125 2.97 8.92 -15.22
N TRP A 126 2.19 8.42 -14.26
CA TRP A 126 2.44 7.14 -13.61
C TRP A 126 1.16 6.41 -13.22
N GLY A 127 1.29 5.19 -12.66
CA GLY A 127 0.17 4.40 -12.16
C GLY A 127 -0.35 3.37 -13.16
N GLY A 128 -1.57 2.88 -12.94
CA GLY A 128 -2.09 1.74 -13.67
C GLY A 128 -2.38 1.99 -15.15
N HIS A 129 -2.60 3.23 -15.56
CA HIS A 129 -3.09 3.57 -16.89
C HIS A 129 -2.13 4.45 -17.70
N ARG A 130 -1.01 4.88 -17.14
CA ARG A 130 -0.03 5.70 -17.84
C ARG A 130 1.36 5.38 -17.33
N PHE A 131 2.26 5.12 -18.23
CA PHE A 131 3.64 4.72 -17.95
C PHE A 131 4.54 5.09 -19.14
N VAL A 132 5.85 4.89 -19.00
CA VAL A 132 6.84 5.25 -20.00
C VAL A 132 7.30 4.01 -20.76
N ASN A 133 7.37 4.09 -22.07
CA ASN A 133 8.10 3.14 -22.90
C ASN A 133 9.58 3.53 -22.91
N LEU A 134 10.45 2.71 -22.33
CA LEU A 134 11.88 3.01 -22.25
C LEU A 134 12.60 2.95 -23.59
N ASP A 135 12.03 2.29 -24.60
CA ASP A 135 12.67 2.13 -25.92
C ASP A 135 12.48 3.37 -26.79
N THR A 136 11.38 4.12 -26.55
CA THR A 136 11.06 5.36 -27.28
C THR A 136 11.17 6.60 -26.42
N LEU A 137 11.02 6.48 -25.08
CA LEU A 137 10.80 7.54 -24.09
C LEU A 137 9.47 8.27 -24.28
N GLU A 138 8.50 7.59 -24.88
CA GLU A 138 7.13 8.09 -25.05
C GLU A 138 6.21 7.50 -23.98
N LEU A 139 5.05 8.18 -23.82
CA LEU A 139 4.03 7.71 -22.89
C LEU A 139 3.20 6.60 -23.51
N GLU A 140 3.01 5.55 -22.73
CA GLU A 140 2.17 4.39 -23.05
C GLU A 140 0.98 4.31 -22.10
N GLY A 141 -0.01 3.50 -22.47
CA GLY A 141 -1.20 3.19 -21.66
C GLY A 141 -2.21 2.38 -22.44
N PRO A 142 -3.38 2.07 -21.86
CA PRO A 142 -4.45 1.37 -22.56
C PRO A 142 -4.84 2.09 -23.84
N GLN A 143 -4.81 1.39 -24.97
CA GLN A 143 -4.98 1.99 -26.30
C GLN A 143 -6.41 2.45 -26.59
N ASN A 144 -7.40 1.84 -25.95
CA ASN A 144 -8.82 2.03 -26.24
C ASN A 144 -9.51 3.07 -25.34
N LYS A 145 -8.79 3.75 -24.44
CA LYS A 145 -9.37 4.70 -23.50
C LYS A 145 -8.49 5.94 -23.36
N ASN A 146 -9.12 7.05 -23.01
CA ASN A 146 -8.41 8.22 -22.58
C ASN A 146 -7.50 7.83 -21.40
N SER A 147 -6.26 8.17 -21.51
CA SER A 147 -5.31 7.95 -20.44
C SER A 147 -5.74 8.71 -19.20
N VAL A 148 -5.75 8.04 -18.06
CA VAL A 148 -6.20 8.57 -16.80
C VAL A 148 -5.18 8.30 -15.69
N HIS A 149 -5.09 9.23 -14.75
CA HIS A 149 -4.44 9.02 -13.48
C HIS A 149 -5.36 8.19 -12.57
N GLU A 150 -4.82 7.22 -11.86
CA GLU A 150 -5.65 6.33 -11.03
C GLU A 150 -5.42 6.57 -9.53
N LEU A 151 -6.52 6.73 -8.79
CA LEU A 151 -6.51 6.75 -7.33
C LEU A 151 -6.31 5.32 -6.82
N LYS A 152 -5.14 5.06 -6.26
CA LYS A 152 -4.70 3.77 -5.71
C LYS A 152 -3.83 3.98 -4.47
N ASN A 153 -3.61 2.91 -3.73
CA ASN A 153 -2.76 2.89 -2.55
C ASN A 153 -1.28 2.84 -2.94
N HIS A 154 -0.80 3.82 -3.67
CA HIS A 154 0.61 3.89 -4.08
C HIS A 154 1.52 4.37 -2.95
N TYR A 155 1.03 5.23 -2.08
CA TYR A 155 1.77 5.84 -0.97
C TYR A 155 3.18 6.26 -1.37
N PRO A 156 3.32 7.25 -2.28
CA PRO A 156 4.60 7.69 -2.80
C PRO A 156 5.58 8.07 -1.69
N TYR A 157 6.85 7.98 -1.96
CA TYR A 157 7.89 8.38 -1.01
C TYR A 157 8.03 9.91 -0.98
N TYR A 158 6.94 10.62 -0.60
CA TYR A 158 6.85 12.10 -0.62
C TYR A 158 8.01 12.81 0.07
N PRO A 159 8.53 12.39 1.25
CA PRO A 159 9.69 13.06 1.83
C PRO A 159 10.92 13.07 0.90
N PHE A 160 11.14 11.99 0.17
CA PHE A 160 12.22 11.88 -0.79
C PHE A 160 11.92 12.65 -2.07
N LEU A 161 10.71 12.54 -2.61
CA LEU A 161 10.28 13.30 -3.78
C LEU A 161 10.41 14.82 -3.54
N TYR A 162 9.98 15.29 -2.38
CA TYR A 162 10.11 16.69 -1.94
C TYR A 162 11.57 17.11 -1.78
N HIS A 163 12.43 16.25 -1.27
CA HIS A 163 13.86 16.52 -1.19
C HIS A 163 14.48 16.70 -2.59
N VAL A 164 14.05 15.93 -3.58
CA VAL A 164 14.55 16.03 -4.96
C VAL A 164 14.01 17.26 -5.65
N ASP A 165 12.70 17.50 -5.59
CA ASP A 165 12.03 18.68 -6.13
C ASP A 165 10.82 19.10 -5.28
N PRO A 166 11.00 20.09 -4.40
CA PRO A 166 9.92 20.61 -3.56
C PRO A 166 8.72 21.12 -4.36
N HIS A 167 8.99 21.86 -5.44
CA HIS A 167 7.93 22.49 -6.23
C HIS A 167 7.13 21.48 -7.04
N ALA A 168 7.79 20.53 -7.70
CA ALA A 168 7.12 19.49 -8.46
C ALA A 168 6.26 18.61 -7.52
N THR A 169 6.78 18.26 -6.34
CA THR A 169 6.06 17.44 -5.37
C THR A 169 4.84 18.16 -4.80
N GLU A 170 4.97 19.44 -4.45
CA GLU A 170 3.86 20.27 -3.97
C GLU A 170 2.75 20.37 -5.02
N ARG A 171 3.11 20.72 -6.27
CA ARG A 171 2.15 20.85 -7.38
C ARG A 171 1.48 19.51 -7.68
N TYR A 172 2.24 18.40 -7.68
CA TYR A 172 1.66 17.08 -7.85
C TYR A 172 0.60 16.76 -6.79
N ILE A 173 0.86 16.99 -5.50
CA ILE A 173 -0.11 16.71 -4.44
C ILE A 173 -1.40 17.52 -4.62
N LYS A 174 -1.29 18.80 -4.99
CA LYS A 174 -2.44 19.65 -5.29
C LYS A 174 -3.22 19.14 -6.51
N ALA A 175 -2.51 18.81 -7.59
CA ALA A 175 -3.10 18.24 -8.80
C ALA A 175 -3.76 16.88 -8.54
N PHE A 176 -3.17 16.05 -7.68
CA PHE A 176 -3.70 14.74 -7.30
C PHE A 176 -5.08 14.87 -6.64
N TRP A 177 -5.22 15.73 -5.63
CA TRP A 177 -6.52 16.01 -5.03
C TRP A 177 -7.51 16.58 -6.04
N GLN A 178 -7.07 17.56 -6.84
CA GLN A 178 -7.93 18.20 -7.84
C GLN A 178 -8.42 17.23 -8.91
N ALA A 179 -7.58 16.33 -9.36
CA ALA A 179 -7.95 15.35 -10.39
C ALA A 179 -9.01 14.37 -9.91
N HIS A 180 -8.97 13.99 -8.64
CA HIS A 180 -9.79 12.93 -8.07
C HIS A 180 -11.02 13.41 -7.29
N VAL A 181 -11.03 14.64 -6.78
CA VAL A 181 -12.22 15.24 -6.17
C VAL A 181 -13.02 15.99 -7.23
N GLU A 182 -14.14 15.44 -7.64
CA GLU A 182 -15.01 16.00 -8.67
C GLU A 182 -15.92 17.10 -8.13
N ASP A 183 -16.45 16.90 -6.93
CA ASP A 183 -17.28 17.87 -6.23
C ASP A 183 -16.83 18.02 -4.78
N TRP A 184 -16.25 19.15 -4.45
CA TRP A 184 -15.69 19.45 -3.12
C TRP A 184 -16.75 19.62 -2.03
N GLN A 185 -18.01 19.95 -2.40
CA GLN A 185 -19.09 20.08 -1.44
C GLN A 185 -19.65 18.72 -1.00
N SER A 186 -19.55 17.71 -1.84
CA SER A 186 -20.08 16.38 -1.59
C SER A 186 -19.00 15.29 -1.52
N LEU A 187 -17.72 15.63 -1.67
CA LEU A 187 -16.61 14.68 -1.83
C LEU A 187 -16.91 13.59 -2.87
N ASP A 188 -17.56 13.96 -3.97
CA ASP A 188 -17.71 13.03 -5.09
C ASP A 188 -16.33 12.79 -5.69
N MET A 189 -15.88 11.56 -5.65
CA MET A 189 -14.54 11.17 -6.08
C MET A 189 -14.58 10.32 -7.32
N GLY A 190 -13.78 10.71 -8.32
CA GLY A 190 -13.43 9.86 -9.45
C GLY A 190 -12.21 9.02 -9.12
N ARG A 191 -12.31 7.69 -9.28
CA ARG A 191 -11.12 6.82 -9.17
C ARG A 191 -10.14 7.06 -10.31
N HIS A 192 -10.62 7.55 -11.43
CA HIS A 192 -9.85 7.91 -12.61
C HIS A 192 -9.84 9.42 -12.78
N GLY A 193 -8.71 10.05 -12.48
CA GLY A 193 -8.50 11.48 -12.64
C GLY A 193 -8.05 11.83 -14.06
N SER A 194 -8.48 13.00 -14.56
CA SER A 194 -8.16 13.44 -15.92
C SER A 194 -6.84 14.22 -15.95
N TYR A 195 -5.97 13.90 -16.91
CA TYR A 195 -4.78 14.68 -17.24
C TYR A 195 -5.09 16.01 -17.97
N SER A 196 -6.33 16.22 -18.40
CA SER A 196 -6.76 17.46 -19.06
C SER A 196 -7.45 18.48 -18.15
N LYS A 197 -7.59 18.19 -16.85
CA LYS A 197 -8.21 19.09 -15.89
C LYS A 197 -7.25 20.24 -15.55
N ASN A 198 -7.72 21.46 -15.60
CA ASN A 198 -6.89 22.63 -15.31
C ASN A 198 -6.34 22.58 -13.87
N TYR A 199 -5.06 22.94 -13.72
CA TYR A 199 -4.41 23.05 -12.42
C TYR A 199 -4.90 24.29 -11.65
N ASP A 200 -5.14 24.13 -10.34
CA ASP A 200 -5.52 25.19 -9.41
C ASP A 200 -4.57 25.16 -8.20
N ASP A 201 -3.64 26.09 -8.15
CA ASP A 201 -2.66 26.20 -7.06
C ASP A 201 -3.31 26.47 -5.70
N LYS A 202 -4.53 27.03 -5.68
CA LYS A 202 -5.30 27.36 -4.47
C LYS A 202 -6.32 26.28 -4.09
N VAL A 203 -6.17 25.07 -4.61
CA VAL A 203 -7.15 23.98 -4.44
C VAL A 203 -7.53 23.73 -2.97
N PHE A 204 -6.60 23.84 -2.03
CA PHE A 204 -6.83 23.64 -0.60
C PHE A 204 -7.35 24.88 0.15
N HIS A 205 -7.41 26.04 -0.50
CA HIS A 205 -8.00 27.26 0.10
C HIS A 205 -9.53 27.24 0.08
N ARG A 206 -10.14 26.20 -0.47
CA ARG A 206 -11.60 26.04 -0.52
C ARG A 206 -12.14 25.87 0.90
N PRO A 207 -13.34 26.42 1.18
CA PRO A 207 -13.97 26.24 2.50
C PRO A 207 -14.33 24.76 2.72
N ILE A 208 -14.06 24.29 3.93
CA ILE A 208 -14.46 22.94 4.35
C ILE A 208 -16.00 22.89 4.50
N PRO A 209 -16.70 21.97 3.83
CA PRO A 209 -18.15 21.86 3.94
C PRO A 209 -18.56 21.27 5.29
N ALA A 210 -19.87 21.33 5.59
CA ALA A 210 -20.44 20.59 6.70
C ALA A 210 -20.29 19.07 6.50
N SER A 211 -20.48 18.28 7.58
CA SER A 211 -20.38 16.82 7.49
C SER A 211 -21.31 16.25 6.41
N LEU A 212 -20.79 15.30 5.65
CA LEU A 212 -21.55 14.54 4.64
C LEU A 212 -22.31 13.36 5.24
N VAL A 213 -21.85 12.87 6.38
CA VAL A 213 -22.42 11.70 7.05
C VAL A 213 -23.54 12.13 7.97
N ASP A 214 -24.76 11.73 7.65
CA ASP A 214 -25.94 11.91 8.49
C ASP A 214 -26.13 10.68 9.39
N GLN A 215 -25.67 10.77 10.62
CA GLN A 215 -25.75 9.68 11.59
C GLN A 215 -27.18 9.25 11.93
N SER A 216 -28.19 10.10 11.71
CA SER A 216 -29.57 9.74 11.96
C SER A 216 -30.11 8.70 10.98
N LYS A 217 -29.44 8.50 9.85
CA LYS A 217 -29.83 7.56 8.79
C LYS A 217 -29.04 6.24 8.81
N LEU A 218 -28.19 6.03 9.80
CA LEU A 218 -27.52 4.76 10.00
C LEU A 218 -28.55 3.70 10.52
N PRO A 219 -28.46 2.40 10.18
CA PRO A 219 -27.30 1.61 9.81
C PRO A 219 -27.07 1.41 8.31
N ILE A 220 -27.89 1.98 7.45
CA ILE A 220 -27.65 1.93 6.01
C ILE A 220 -26.42 2.78 5.70
N MET A 221 -25.65 2.40 4.67
CA MET A 221 -24.51 3.18 4.24
C MET A 221 -24.90 4.65 4.13
N PRO A 222 -24.12 5.58 4.73
CA PRO A 222 -24.52 6.99 4.80
C PRO A 222 -24.81 7.53 3.40
N GLU A 223 -25.93 8.21 3.25
CA GLU A 223 -26.23 8.94 2.04
C GLU A 223 -25.28 10.14 1.95
N THR A 224 -24.41 10.12 0.99
CA THR A 224 -23.63 11.30 0.58
C THR A 224 -24.10 11.74 -0.81
N LYS A 225 -23.74 12.95 -1.22
CA LYS A 225 -24.05 13.40 -2.59
C LYS A 225 -23.06 12.87 -3.62
N GLY A 226 -22.17 12.01 -3.28
CA GLY A 226 -21.14 11.49 -4.16
C GLY A 226 -20.61 10.14 -3.75
N LEU A 227 -19.68 9.63 -4.50
CA LEU A 227 -18.98 8.41 -4.20
C LEU A 227 -17.66 8.74 -3.50
N THR A 228 -17.50 8.29 -2.26
CA THR A 228 -16.29 8.47 -1.47
C THR A 228 -15.66 7.12 -1.19
N PHE A 229 -14.46 6.91 -1.72
CA PHE A 229 -13.74 5.66 -1.57
C PHE A 229 -12.87 5.68 -0.31
N ILE A 230 -13.18 4.87 0.67
CA ILE A 230 -12.32 4.69 1.84
C ILE A 230 -11.10 3.84 1.48
N ASN A 231 -11.30 2.79 0.69
CA ASN A 231 -10.24 1.83 0.34
C ASN A 231 -9.02 2.43 -0.35
N ALA A 232 -9.17 3.54 -1.05
CA ALA A 232 -8.07 4.23 -1.72
C ALA A 232 -7.90 5.68 -1.26
N GLY A 233 -8.84 6.21 -0.48
CA GLY A 233 -8.84 7.61 -0.06
C GLY A 233 -7.74 7.95 0.95
N SER A 234 -7.20 6.96 1.66
CA SER A 234 -6.06 7.18 2.55
C SER A 234 -4.80 7.63 1.80
N ASP A 235 -4.70 7.39 0.48
CA ASP A 235 -3.65 7.95 -0.36
C ASP A 235 -3.77 9.49 -0.49
N LEU A 236 -5.01 10.00 -0.66
CA LEU A 236 -5.28 11.44 -0.62
C LEU A 236 -4.99 12.04 0.76
N ILE A 237 -5.44 11.37 1.84
CA ILE A 237 -5.17 11.80 3.21
C ILE A 237 -3.66 11.87 3.45
N TYR A 238 -2.94 10.84 3.07
CA TYR A 238 -1.48 10.78 3.18
C TYR A 238 -0.82 11.95 2.42
N ALA A 239 -1.19 12.15 1.16
CA ALA A 239 -0.65 13.24 0.35
C ALA A 239 -0.88 14.62 0.99
N ALA A 240 -2.10 14.88 1.50
CA ALA A 240 -2.44 16.16 2.13
C ALA A 240 -1.64 16.42 3.42
N TYR A 241 -1.51 15.41 4.27
CA TYR A 241 -0.72 15.52 5.49
C TYR A 241 0.79 15.62 5.22
N GLN A 242 1.29 14.93 4.20
CA GLN A 242 2.70 15.06 3.80
C GLN A 242 3.00 16.45 3.25
N LEU A 243 2.07 17.06 2.49
CA LEU A 243 2.25 18.42 2.02
C LEU A 243 2.35 19.42 3.19
N ASP A 244 1.45 19.33 4.16
CA ASP A 244 1.48 20.17 5.37
C ASP A 244 2.78 20.00 6.17
N TRP A 245 3.26 18.77 6.27
CA TRP A 245 4.49 18.43 6.99
C TRP A 245 5.75 18.95 6.31
N LEU A 246 5.84 18.77 4.99
CA LEU A 246 7.04 19.07 4.20
C LEU A 246 7.13 20.54 3.82
N ALA A 247 6.00 21.20 3.58
CA ALA A 247 5.89 22.59 3.15
C ALA A 247 5.04 23.41 4.13
N PRO A 248 5.50 23.67 5.38
CA PRO A 248 4.71 24.37 6.39
C PRO A 248 4.51 25.86 6.10
N SER A 249 4.76 26.30 4.88
CA SER A 249 4.58 27.66 4.40
C SER A 249 3.15 27.94 3.94
N ALA A 250 2.87 29.18 3.50
CA ALA A 250 1.55 29.58 2.97
C ALA A 250 1.03 28.69 1.82
N ASN A 251 1.90 27.96 1.14
CA ASN A 251 1.54 27.13 -0.01
C ASN A 251 0.82 25.82 0.38
N ALA A 252 1.06 25.29 1.59
CA ALA A 252 0.39 24.10 2.11
C ALA A 252 -0.92 24.43 2.86
N GLN A 253 -1.29 25.73 2.91
CA GLN A 253 -2.43 26.17 3.70
C GLN A 253 -3.71 25.43 3.31
N GLY A 254 -4.34 24.78 4.31
CA GLY A 254 -5.59 24.05 4.16
C GLY A 254 -5.43 22.57 3.81
N SER A 255 -4.25 22.09 3.38
CA SER A 255 -4.10 20.68 2.99
C SER A 255 -4.36 19.73 4.17
N ALA A 256 -3.76 19.97 5.34
CA ALA A 256 -4.03 19.16 6.53
C ALA A 256 -5.51 19.24 6.96
N ALA A 257 -6.17 20.39 6.82
CA ALA A 257 -7.59 20.54 7.15
C ALA A 257 -8.48 19.66 6.24
N TRP A 258 -8.17 19.57 4.96
CA TRP A 258 -8.86 18.68 4.03
C TRP A 258 -8.56 17.20 4.32
N GLY A 259 -7.31 16.85 4.65
CA GLY A 259 -6.96 15.51 5.12
C GLY A 259 -7.72 15.11 6.37
N GLN A 260 -7.79 16.02 7.36
CA GLN A 260 -8.54 15.83 8.60
C GLN A 260 -10.04 15.70 8.36
N TYR A 261 -10.59 16.52 7.46
CA TYR A 261 -12.00 16.44 7.10
C TYR A 261 -12.34 15.07 6.50
N LEU A 262 -11.56 14.58 5.54
CA LEU A 262 -11.77 13.28 4.91
C LEU A 262 -11.66 12.13 5.94
N MET A 263 -10.65 12.17 6.81
CA MET A 263 -10.49 11.22 7.90
C MET A 263 -11.69 11.21 8.85
N THR A 264 -12.23 12.40 9.17
CA THR A 264 -13.42 12.53 10.01
C THR A 264 -14.65 11.92 9.34
N GLN A 265 -14.82 12.10 8.02
CA GLN A 265 -15.92 11.45 7.30
C GLN A 265 -15.81 9.92 7.37
N TYR A 266 -14.61 9.36 7.26
CA TYR A 266 -14.38 7.91 7.40
C TYR A 266 -14.74 7.40 8.80
N LYS A 267 -14.40 8.15 9.85
CA LYS A 267 -14.80 7.84 11.22
C LYS A 267 -16.33 7.81 11.38
N LEU A 268 -17.00 8.81 10.84
CA LEU A 268 -18.46 8.93 10.94
C LEU A 268 -19.19 7.88 10.10
N ALA A 269 -18.58 7.39 9.02
CA ALA A 269 -19.16 6.38 8.13
C ALA A 269 -19.06 4.94 8.67
N LYS A 270 -18.37 4.70 9.80
CA LYS A 270 -18.33 3.37 10.44
C LYS A 270 -19.74 2.84 10.73
N HIS A 271 -19.88 1.52 10.67
CA HIS A 271 -21.18 0.89 10.97
C HIS A 271 -21.64 1.19 12.40
N PRO A 272 -22.86 1.72 12.63
CA PRO A 272 -23.26 2.32 13.92
C PRO A 272 -23.38 1.32 15.07
N LYS A 273 -23.67 0.05 14.78
CA LYS A 273 -23.82 -0.99 15.81
C LYS A 273 -22.50 -1.69 16.13
N THR A 274 -21.67 -1.90 15.14
CA THR A 274 -20.44 -2.68 15.28
C THR A 274 -19.19 -1.83 15.39
N GLY A 275 -19.24 -0.58 14.93
CA GLY A 275 -18.08 0.29 14.80
C GLY A 275 -17.09 -0.19 13.73
N ALA A 276 -17.43 -1.22 12.96
CA ALA A 276 -16.57 -1.71 11.89
C ALA A 276 -16.43 -0.67 10.77
N PRO A 277 -15.26 -0.60 10.11
CA PRO A 277 -15.08 0.29 8.97
C PRO A 277 -15.99 -0.11 7.81
N VAL A 278 -16.26 0.84 6.93
CA VAL A 278 -16.91 0.59 5.64
C VAL A 278 -15.90 0.77 4.51
N TYR A 279 -16.14 0.12 3.38
CA TYR A 279 -15.24 0.15 2.23
C TYR A 279 -15.40 1.42 1.40
N GLN A 280 -16.62 1.89 1.25
CA GLN A 280 -16.98 3.16 0.61
C GLN A 280 -18.35 3.62 1.09
N PHE A 281 -18.66 4.89 0.89
CA PHE A 281 -20.01 5.41 1.05
C PHE A 281 -20.38 6.28 -0.16
N THR A 282 -21.68 6.29 -0.51
CA THR A 282 -22.17 6.95 -1.71
C THR A 282 -23.60 7.42 -1.52
N SER A 283 -24.00 8.42 -2.28
CA SER A 283 -25.40 8.78 -2.43
C SER A 283 -26.04 7.99 -3.57
N PRO A 284 -27.07 7.18 -3.31
CA PRO A 284 -27.83 6.52 -4.36
C PRO A 284 -28.48 7.50 -5.35
N LYS A 285 -28.81 8.71 -4.89
CA LYS A 285 -29.53 9.73 -5.68
C LYS A 285 -28.66 10.41 -6.73
N LYS A 286 -27.35 10.45 -6.55
CA LYS A 286 -26.45 11.16 -7.46
C LYS A 286 -26.08 10.31 -8.69
N ARG A 287 -26.20 9.02 -8.59
CA ARG A 287 -25.88 8.08 -9.67
C ARG A 287 -27.12 7.28 -10.05
N GLU A 288 -28.02 7.91 -10.76
CA GLU A 288 -29.06 7.18 -11.49
C GLU A 288 -28.37 6.42 -12.62
N TRP A 289 -28.22 5.14 -12.42
CA TRP A 289 -27.67 4.26 -13.41
C TRP A 289 -28.81 3.66 -14.24
N PRO A 290 -28.64 3.49 -15.55
CA PRO A 290 -29.63 2.76 -16.34
C PRO A 290 -29.92 1.39 -15.74
N PRO A 291 -31.14 0.86 -15.89
CA PRO A 291 -31.50 -0.47 -15.43
C PRO A 291 -30.50 -1.51 -15.95
N GLN A 292 -29.99 -2.35 -15.06
CA GLN A 292 -29.06 -3.40 -15.45
C GLN A 292 -29.78 -4.53 -16.17
N SER A 293 -29.17 -5.02 -17.25
CA SER A 293 -29.56 -6.32 -17.80
C SER A 293 -29.02 -7.44 -16.90
N ASP A 294 -29.70 -8.58 -16.87
CA ASP A 294 -29.22 -9.77 -16.15
C ASP A 294 -27.89 -10.31 -16.70
N LYS A 295 -27.50 -9.88 -17.90
CA LYS A 295 -26.25 -10.24 -18.57
C LYS A 295 -25.09 -9.32 -18.19
N ASP A 296 -25.35 -8.20 -17.52
CA ASP A 296 -24.30 -7.27 -17.14
C ASP A 296 -23.55 -7.78 -15.92
N THR A 297 -22.35 -8.32 -16.14
CA THR A 297 -21.47 -8.85 -15.10
C THR A 297 -20.59 -7.78 -14.46
N ASN A 298 -20.43 -6.65 -15.13
CA ASN A 298 -19.65 -5.50 -14.66
C ASN A 298 -20.60 -4.40 -14.22
N SER A 299 -20.54 -4.04 -12.97
CA SER A 299 -21.40 -2.98 -12.48
C SER A 299 -20.85 -1.60 -12.83
N LYS A 300 -20.98 -1.22 -14.05
CA LYS A 300 -21.04 0.23 -14.34
C LYS A 300 -22.26 0.86 -13.68
N TYR A 301 -23.22 0.06 -13.23
CA TYR A 301 -24.60 0.45 -12.96
C TYR A 301 -25.08 -0.21 -11.67
N GLY A 302 -25.29 0.58 -10.64
CA GLY A 302 -25.81 0.09 -9.38
C GLY A 302 -24.78 -0.55 -8.44
N ASP A 303 -25.25 -1.01 -7.32
CA ASP A 303 -24.46 -1.62 -6.27
C ASP A 303 -24.18 -3.09 -6.59
N ARG A 304 -22.91 -3.46 -6.75
CA ARG A 304 -22.47 -4.80 -7.13
C ARG A 304 -22.79 -5.87 -6.08
N ALA A 305 -22.70 -5.49 -4.80
CA ALA A 305 -23.02 -6.39 -3.71
C ALA A 305 -24.53 -6.60 -3.61
N ALA A 306 -25.33 -5.54 -3.70
CA ALA A 306 -26.79 -5.66 -3.70
C ALA A 306 -27.29 -6.57 -4.82
N ARG A 307 -26.68 -6.47 -5.99
CA ARG A 307 -27.04 -7.30 -7.14
C ARG A 307 -26.79 -8.79 -6.91
N GLN A 308 -25.64 -9.15 -6.32
CA GLN A 308 -25.22 -10.55 -6.19
C GLN A 308 -25.61 -11.21 -4.86
N PHE A 309 -25.73 -10.45 -3.79
CA PHE A 309 -26.04 -10.94 -2.43
C PHE A 309 -27.39 -10.45 -1.90
N GLY A 310 -27.95 -9.38 -2.49
CA GLY A 310 -29.22 -8.79 -2.03
C GLY A 310 -30.41 -9.74 -1.99
N PRO A 311 -30.58 -10.67 -2.95
CA PRO A 311 -31.63 -11.65 -2.90
C PRO A 311 -31.67 -12.50 -1.62
N GLU A 312 -30.48 -12.81 -1.05
CA GLU A 312 -30.34 -13.63 0.16
C GLU A 312 -30.23 -12.78 1.44
N LEU A 313 -29.60 -11.63 1.37
CA LEU A 313 -29.19 -10.87 2.55
C LEU A 313 -29.88 -9.51 2.73
N GLY A 314 -30.63 -9.05 1.72
CA GLY A 314 -31.35 -7.78 1.80
C GLY A 314 -30.42 -6.54 1.83
N ASP A 315 -30.81 -5.54 2.62
CA ASP A 315 -30.22 -4.19 2.59
C ASP A 315 -28.77 -4.10 3.08
N ILE A 316 -28.28 -5.05 3.86
CA ILE A 316 -26.88 -5.07 4.27
C ILE A 316 -25.94 -5.33 3.09
N ALA A 317 -26.41 -6.02 2.08
CA ALA A 317 -25.66 -6.35 0.87
C ALA A 317 -25.41 -5.10 0.01
N ARG A 318 -24.61 -4.19 0.52
CA ARG A 318 -24.14 -2.99 -0.17
C ARG A 318 -22.63 -3.07 -0.37
N GLU A 319 -22.16 -2.58 -1.50
CA GLU A 319 -20.73 -2.62 -1.83
C GLU A 319 -19.86 -1.92 -0.77
N GLY A 320 -20.35 -0.84 -0.20
CA GLY A 320 -19.66 -0.12 0.87
C GLY A 320 -19.48 -0.93 2.15
N ASN A 321 -20.31 -1.94 2.39
CA ASN A 321 -20.24 -2.77 3.59
C ASN A 321 -19.36 -4.01 3.42
N VAL A 322 -18.79 -4.25 2.22
CA VAL A 322 -18.04 -5.47 1.90
C VAL A 322 -16.66 -5.47 2.57
N LEU A 323 -16.42 -6.41 3.47
CA LEU A 323 -15.14 -6.65 4.13
C LEU A 323 -14.63 -8.07 3.83
N PHE A 324 -14.47 -8.37 2.54
CA PHE A 324 -13.90 -9.62 2.02
C PHE A 324 -13.35 -9.39 0.60
N LYS A 325 -12.79 -10.40 -0.05
CA LYS A 325 -12.26 -10.33 -1.43
C LYS A 325 -11.21 -9.21 -1.59
N SER A 326 -10.27 -9.08 -0.68
CA SER A 326 -9.25 -8.03 -0.61
C SER A 326 -9.73 -6.62 -0.21
N ASN A 327 -11.03 -6.37 -0.07
CA ASN A 327 -11.51 -5.10 0.47
C ASN A 327 -11.12 -4.94 1.96
N ASP A 328 -11.18 -6.04 2.70
CA ASP A 328 -10.68 -6.15 4.07
C ASP A 328 -9.20 -5.74 4.15
N LYS A 329 -8.32 -6.32 3.31
CA LYS A 329 -6.90 -5.93 3.26
C LYS A 329 -6.71 -4.45 2.93
N SER A 330 -7.48 -3.88 2.02
CA SER A 330 -7.39 -2.46 1.70
C SER A 330 -7.62 -1.60 2.94
N ILE A 331 -8.53 -1.99 3.82
CA ILE A 331 -8.89 -1.25 5.03
C ILE A 331 -7.93 -1.58 6.19
N VAL A 332 -7.80 -2.87 6.55
CA VAL A 332 -7.11 -3.26 7.79
C VAL A 332 -5.61 -3.46 7.63
N PHE A 333 -5.09 -3.39 6.42
CA PHE A 333 -3.66 -3.43 6.15
C PHE A 333 -3.19 -2.13 5.47
N ASN A 334 -3.60 -1.86 4.22
CA ASN A 334 -3.06 -0.71 3.47
C ASN A 334 -3.38 0.63 4.15
N ASN A 335 -4.66 0.90 4.42
CA ASN A 335 -5.07 2.15 5.07
C ASN A 335 -4.55 2.22 6.50
N ALA A 336 -4.66 1.14 7.27
CA ALA A 336 -4.21 1.12 8.66
C ALA A 336 -2.72 1.42 8.80
N LEU A 337 -1.86 0.87 7.93
CA LEU A 337 -0.42 1.16 7.97
C LEU A 337 -0.12 2.64 7.73
N ILE A 338 -0.78 3.26 6.75
CA ILE A 338 -0.53 4.67 6.44
C ILE A 338 -1.11 5.59 7.51
N GLU A 339 -2.31 5.30 8.00
CA GLU A 339 -2.97 6.09 9.04
C GLU A 339 -2.23 6.01 10.37
N LEU A 340 -1.71 4.83 10.75
CA LEU A 340 -0.85 4.67 11.92
C LEU A 340 0.48 5.43 11.76
N HIS A 341 1.07 5.42 10.56
CA HIS A 341 2.26 6.22 10.28
C HIS A 341 1.99 7.72 10.45
N LEU A 342 0.86 8.22 9.96
CA LEU A 342 0.45 9.62 10.13
C LEU A 342 0.19 9.94 11.61
N ALA A 343 -0.47 9.05 12.34
CA ALA A 343 -0.69 9.20 13.78
C ALA A 343 0.61 9.32 14.56
N GLU A 344 1.61 8.51 14.22
CA GLU A 344 2.95 8.55 14.82
C GLU A 344 3.69 9.85 14.45
N GLN A 345 3.76 10.16 13.16
CA GLN A 345 4.49 11.33 12.64
C GLN A 345 3.97 12.65 13.22
N ARG A 346 2.66 12.74 13.42
CA ARG A 346 2.00 13.95 13.92
C ARG A 346 1.73 13.92 15.44
N ASN A 347 2.00 12.81 16.10
CA ASN A 347 1.58 12.54 17.48
C ASN A 347 0.07 12.77 17.67
N ASP A 348 -0.73 12.30 16.70
CA ASP A 348 -2.18 12.54 16.64
C ASP A 348 -2.94 11.40 17.30
N ALA A 349 -3.45 11.68 18.52
CA ALA A 349 -4.23 10.71 19.29
C ALA A 349 -5.56 10.36 18.61
N ALA A 350 -6.20 11.30 17.92
CA ALA A 350 -7.52 11.07 17.32
C ALA A 350 -7.42 10.10 16.12
N ILE A 351 -6.38 10.24 15.28
CA ILE A 351 -6.12 9.30 14.19
C ILE A 351 -5.80 7.92 14.78
N ARG A 352 -4.90 7.87 15.78
CA ARG A 352 -4.51 6.62 16.44
C ARG A 352 -5.72 5.86 16.98
N GLU A 353 -6.54 6.50 17.81
CA GLU A 353 -7.74 5.90 18.39
C GLU A 353 -8.71 5.41 17.30
N GLN A 354 -8.93 6.22 16.28
CA GLN A 354 -9.80 5.83 15.15
C GLN A 354 -9.35 4.55 14.47
N VAL A 355 -8.04 4.39 14.25
CA VAL A 355 -7.48 3.21 13.56
C VAL A 355 -7.50 2.00 14.49
N VAL A 356 -7.12 2.16 15.76
CA VAL A 356 -7.18 1.08 16.76
C VAL A 356 -8.61 0.54 16.88
N ASP A 357 -9.60 1.42 17.04
CA ASP A 357 -11.01 1.03 17.10
C ASP A 357 -11.47 0.29 15.83
N ALA A 358 -11.05 0.77 14.65
CA ALA A 358 -11.42 0.13 13.39
C ALA A 358 -10.84 -1.28 13.28
N LEU A 359 -9.57 -1.47 13.66
CA LEU A 359 -8.92 -2.77 13.68
C LEU A 359 -9.61 -3.71 14.68
N LEU A 360 -9.77 -3.31 15.93
CA LEU A 360 -10.39 -4.15 16.95
C LEU A 360 -11.83 -4.55 16.56
N ASN A 361 -12.63 -3.60 16.08
CA ASN A 361 -14.01 -3.90 15.68
C ASN A 361 -14.07 -4.85 14.48
N PHE A 362 -13.16 -4.72 13.51
CA PHE A 362 -13.07 -5.69 12.42
C PHE A 362 -12.70 -7.09 12.93
N TYR A 363 -11.65 -7.20 13.75
CA TYR A 363 -11.18 -8.51 14.20
C TYR A 363 -12.15 -9.22 15.15
N ARG A 364 -12.86 -8.49 16.01
CA ARG A 364 -13.94 -9.06 16.86
C ARG A 364 -15.04 -9.71 16.02
N LEU A 365 -15.31 -9.20 14.82
CA LEU A 365 -16.33 -9.73 13.92
C LEU A 365 -15.83 -10.84 13.00
N ALA A 366 -14.63 -10.66 12.44
CA ALA A 366 -14.13 -11.48 11.34
C ALA A 366 -13.14 -12.56 11.78
N TYR A 367 -12.33 -12.33 12.81
CA TYR A 367 -11.27 -13.25 13.21
C TYR A 367 -11.79 -14.37 14.12
N ASN A 368 -11.42 -15.61 13.80
CA ASN A 368 -11.66 -16.75 14.66
C ASN A 368 -10.35 -17.15 15.38
N PRO A 369 -10.24 -16.91 16.71
CA PRO A 369 -9.03 -17.20 17.46
C PRO A 369 -8.75 -18.71 17.64
N GLU A 370 -9.75 -19.58 17.48
CA GLU A 370 -9.57 -21.04 17.64
C GLU A 370 -8.75 -21.64 16.49
N ASN A 371 -8.90 -21.11 15.28
CA ASN A 371 -8.26 -21.67 14.08
C ASN A 371 -7.47 -20.66 13.25
N GLY A 372 -7.45 -19.39 13.64
CA GLY A 372 -6.68 -18.32 12.97
C GLY A 372 -7.24 -17.93 11.60
N THR A 373 -8.54 -18.09 11.38
CA THR A 373 -9.16 -17.74 10.09
C THR A 373 -9.86 -16.40 10.12
N ILE A 374 -9.95 -15.75 8.95
CA ILE A 374 -10.73 -14.53 8.71
C ILE A 374 -11.99 -14.91 7.94
N LYS A 375 -13.14 -14.59 8.51
CA LYS A 375 -14.46 -14.80 7.88
C LYS A 375 -14.75 -13.71 6.85
N PRO A 376 -15.37 -14.04 5.71
CA PRO A 376 -15.90 -13.02 4.80
C PRO A 376 -17.17 -12.42 5.40
N ILE A 377 -17.15 -11.12 5.69
CA ILE A 377 -18.25 -10.44 6.38
C ILE A 377 -18.67 -9.14 5.68
N PHE A 378 -19.87 -8.68 6.00
CA PHE A 378 -20.26 -7.29 5.86
C PHE A 378 -19.95 -6.49 7.15
N SER A 379 -19.98 -5.19 7.08
CA SER A 379 -19.61 -4.29 8.20
C SER A 379 -20.52 -4.40 9.43
N ASP A 380 -21.72 -4.99 9.30
CA ASP A 380 -22.60 -5.31 10.44
C ASP A 380 -22.25 -6.64 11.14
N GLY A 381 -21.25 -7.37 10.61
CA GLY A 381 -20.85 -8.69 11.08
C GLY A 381 -21.55 -9.86 10.39
N THR A 382 -22.48 -9.61 9.48
CA THR A 382 -23.13 -10.68 8.70
C THR A 382 -22.10 -11.44 7.88
N SER A 383 -21.92 -12.73 8.16
CA SER A 383 -21.05 -13.60 7.39
C SER A 383 -21.74 -14.08 6.12
N ILE A 384 -20.97 -14.13 5.02
CA ILE A 384 -21.41 -14.73 3.76
C ILE A 384 -20.81 -16.13 3.56
N GLU A 385 -20.18 -16.68 4.59
CA GLU A 385 -19.58 -18.01 4.52
C GLU A 385 -20.62 -19.06 4.15
N GLY A 386 -20.31 -19.85 3.12
CA GLY A 386 -21.24 -20.89 2.62
C GLY A 386 -22.40 -20.37 1.77
N ILE A 387 -22.59 -19.07 1.61
CA ILE A 387 -23.69 -18.51 0.82
C ILE A 387 -23.27 -18.43 -0.66
N PRO A 388 -23.95 -19.13 -1.59
CA PRO A 388 -23.64 -19.07 -3.01
C PRO A 388 -24.13 -17.74 -3.63
N LEU A 389 -23.34 -17.19 -4.56
CA LEU A 389 -23.77 -16.02 -5.33
C LEU A 389 -25.05 -16.31 -6.12
N ALA A 390 -26.04 -15.43 -6.01
CA ALA A 390 -27.34 -15.58 -6.67
C ALA A 390 -27.24 -15.51 -8.21
N ARG A 391 -26.25 -14.78 -8.74
CA ARG A 391 -26.05 -14.56 -10.18
C ARG A 391 -24.59 -14.25 -10.52
N ASP A 392 -24.24 -14.27 -11.80
CA ASP A 392 -22.96 -13.80 -12.31
C ASP A 392 -22.73 -12.32 -12.02
N GLY A 393 -21.48 -11.92 -11.78
CA GLY A 393 -21.14 -10.51 -11.57
C GLY A 393 -19.73 -10.31 -11.07
N TYR A 394 -19.48 -9.14 -10.49
CA TYR A 394 -18.17 -8.67 -10.07
C TYR A 394 -17.48 -9.59 -9.03
N TYR A 395 -18.24 -10.16 -8.11
CA TYR A 395 -17.70 -11.04 -7.08
C TYR A 395 -17.43 -12.46 -7.57
N GLY A 396 -17.89 -12.80 -8.76
CA GLY A 396 -17.66 -14.09 -9.40
C GLY A 396 -18.90 -14.64 -10.08
N PRO A 397 -18.81 -15.86 -10.64
CA PRO A 397 -19.93 -16.53 -11.29
C PRO A 397 -20.99 -16.95 -10.27
N LYS A 398 -22.23 -17.13 -10.75
CA LYS A 398 -23.33 -17.72 -9.98
C LYS A 398 -22.89 -19.03 -9.31
N GLY A 399 -23.30 -19.20 -8.06
CA GLY A 399 -22.95 -20.38 -7.27
C GLY A 399 -21.58 -20.34 -6.61
N ARG A 400 -20.72 -19.34 -6.91
CA ARG A 400 -19.47 -19.15 -6.17
C ARG A 400 -19.76 -18.90 -4.70
N VAL A 401 -18.98 -19.57 -3.83
CA VAL A 401 -19.05 -19.44 -2.38
C VAL A 401 -17.76 -18.78 -1.87
N PHE A 402 -17.88 -17.94 -0.86
CA PHE A 402 -16.74 -17.41 -0.09
C PHE A 402 -16.68 -18.15 1.25
N ASN A 403 -15.50 -18.58 1.62
CA ASN A 403 -15.24 -19.27 2.88
C ASN A 403 -14.24 -18.48 3.73
N ALA A 404 -14.26 -18.73 5.04
CA ALA A 404 -13.20 -18.27 5.92
C ALA A 404 -11.83 -18.76 5.41
N HIS A 405 -10.82 -17.94 5.53
CA HIS A 405 -9.49 -18.27 5.03
C HIS A 405 -8.41 -17.98 6.09
N LYS A 406 -7.39 -18.82 6.14
CA LYS A 406 -6.22 -18.56 6.95
C LYS A 406 -5.29 -17.61 6.16
N PRO A 407 -4.92 -16.44 6.72
CA PRO A 407 -3.97 -15.56 6.08
C PRO A 407 -2.64 -16.26 5.81
N LYS A 408 -2.09 -16.10 4.61
CA LYS A 408 -0.83 -16.76 4.20
C LYS A 408 0.41 -15.98 4.60
N THR A 409 0.25 -14.70 4.88
CA THR A 409 1.32 -13.77 5.25
C THR A 409 0.85 -12.91 6.42
N GLU A 410 1.78 -12.26 7.08
CA GLU A 410 1.55 -11.45 8.27
C GLU A 410 0.96 -10.06 7.98
N GLU A 411 0.31 -9.88 6.83
CA GLU A 411 -0.35 -8.63 6.44
C GLU A 411 -1.45 -8.20 7.43
N TYR A 412 -2.12 -9.16 8.07
CA TYR A 412 -3.10 -8.86 9.11
C TYR A 412 -2.48 -8.61 10.49
N LEU A 413 -1.25 -9.08 10.72
CA LEU A 413 -0.54 -8.94 11.99
C LEU A 413 0.19 -7.60 12.10
N LEU A 414 0.87 -7.16 11.04
CA LEU A 414 1.73 -5.98 11.08
C LEU A 414 1.01 -4.70 11.55
N PRO A 415 -0.22 -4.38 11.06
CA PRO A 415 -0.95 -3.21 11.56
C PRO A 415 -1.32 -3.31 13.04
N ILE A 416 -1.62 -4.52 13.53
CA ILE A 416 -1.94 -4.74 14.95
C ILE A 416 -0.73 -4.41 15.82
N LEU A 417 0.45 -4.87 15.42
CA LEU A 417 1.69 -4.58 16.15
C LEU A 417 2.04 -3.09 16.13
N ARG A 418 1.90 -2.41 14.99
CA ARG A 418 2.08 -0.96 14.89
C ARG A 418 1.06 -0.20 15.75
N ALA A 419 -0.20 -0.64 15.74
CA ALA A 419 -1.25 -0.07 16.60
C ALA A 419 -0.89 -0.25 18.08
N TYR A 420 -0.46 -1.46 18.48
CA TYR A 420 -0.03 -1.73 19.86
C TYR A 420 1.16 -0.87 20.28
N ARG A 421 2.14 -0.66 19.41
CA ARG A 421 3.30 0.19 19.70
C ARG A 421 2.89 1.65 19.99
N LEU A 422 1.87 2.13 19.29
CA LEU A 422 1.35 3.49 19.49
C LEU A 422 0.35 3.59 20.65
N GLN A 423 -0.39 2.52 20.92
CA GLN A 423 -1.39 2.43 21.97
C GLN A 423 -1.39 1.01 22.54
N ALA A 424 -0.77 0.82 23.68
CA ALA A 424 -0.57 -0.47 24.32
C ALA A 424 -1.90 -1.05 24.85
N ASP A 425 -2.82 -1.38 23.95
CA ASP A 425 -4.10 -2.01 24.26
C ASP A 425 -3.91 -3.53 24.48
N PRO A 426 -4.31 -4.11 25.63
CA PRO A 426 -4.15 -5.54 25.89
C PRO A 426 -4.84 -6.45 24.88
N GLU A 427 -5.95 -6.02 24.28
CA GLU A 427 -6.65 -6.82 23.26
C GLU A 427 -5.84 -6.91 21.97
N LEU A 428 -5.15 -5.85 21.56
CA LEU A 428 -4.21 -5.89 20.41
C LEU A 428 -3.08 -6.89 20.67
N TRP A 429 -2.53 -6.95 21.90
CA TRP A 429 -1.50 -7.92 22.23
C TRP A 429 -2.00 -9.35 22.16
N GLN A 430 -3.16 -9.63 22.76
CA GLN A 430 -3.78 -10.96 22.73
C GLN A 430 -4.06 -11.42 21.29
N LEU A 431 -4.54 -10.50 20.45
CA LEU A 431 -4.77 -10.76 19.03
C LEU A 431 -3.46 -11.07 18.30
N ALA A 432 -2.40 -10.29 18.53
CA ALA A 432 -1.09 -10.54 17.97
C ALA A 432 -0.50 -11.88 18.43
N ALA A 433 -0.59 -12.20 19.72
CA ALA A 433 -0.12 -13.47 20.29
C ALA A 433 -0.87 -14.67 19.70
N ASN A 434 -2.17 -14.55 19.51
CA ASN A 434 -2.97 -15.60 18.88
C ASN A 434 -2.61 -15.79 17.40
N MET A 435 -2.50 -14.70 16.64
CA MET A 435 -2.11 -14.76 15.22
C MET A 435 -0.71 -15.37 15.03
N THR A 436 0.26 -14.96 15.82
CA THR A 436 1.64 -15.49 15.74
C THR A 436 1.69 -16.98 16.08
N HIS A 437 0.87 -17.43 17.03
CA HIS A 437 0.71 -18.86 17.30
C HIS A 437 0.23 -19.62 16.05
N HIS A 438 -0.79 -19.09 15.36
CA HIS A 438 -1.31 -19.72 14.14
C HIS A 438 -0.36 -19.60 12.93
N TYR A 439 0.56 -18.65 12.92
CA TYR A 439 1.67 -18.60 11.95
C TYR A 439 2.82 -19.56 12.30
N GLY A 440 2.77 -20.20 13.45
CA GLY A 440 3.80 -21.14 13.90
C GLY A 440 5.05 -20.49 14.49
N TRP A 441 4.93 -19.23 14.95
CA TRP A 441 6.06 -18.50 15.55
C TRP A 441 6.37 -18.95 16.98
N GLY A 442 5.45 -19.65 17.66
CA GLY A 442 5.55 -20.01 19.06
C GLY A 442 4.67 -19.13 19.94
N SER A 443 5.14 -18.77 21.13
CA SER A 443 4.40 -17.97 22.11
C SER A 443 5.06 -16.61 22.34
N LEU A 444 4.28 -15.52 22.23
CA LEU A 444 4.71 -14.17 22.60
C LEU A 444 4.60 -13.93 24.12
N GLY A 445 3.91 -14.82 24.87
CA GLY A 445 3.53 -14.59 26.27
C GLY A 445 2.25 -13.77 26.43
N ASN A 446 1.83 -13.59 27.69
CA ASN A 446 0.53 -12.96 28.00
C ASN A 446 0.53 -11.43 27.84
N ASP A 447 1.69 -10.81 27.87
CA ASP A 447 1.88 -9.37 27.69
C ASP A 447 3.26 -9.08 27.07
N ALA A 448 3.51 -7.83 26.71
CA ALA A 448 4.76 -7.40 26.08
C ALA A 448 6.01 -7.49 26.98
N LYS A 449 5.85 -7.75 28.30
CA LYS A 449 6.95 -7.92 29.25
C LYS A 449 7.33 -9.40 29.42
N ALA A 450 6.41 -10.30 29.05
CA ALA A 450 6.65 -11.73 29.14
C ALA A 450 7.75 -12.15 28.18
N LYS A 451 8.65 -13.02 28.63
CA LYS A 451 9.69 -13.58 27.76
C LYS A 451 9.06 -14.50 26.71
N PRO A 452 9.28 -14.27 25.41
CA PRO A 452 8.71 -15.10 24.37
C PRO A 452 9.43 -16.44 24.26
N THR A 453 8.71 -17.45 23.73
CA THR A 453 9.29 -18.71 23.31
C THR A 453 9.05 -18.87 21.81
N LEU A 454 10.06 -18.54 21.00
CA LEU A 454 9.93 -18.43 19.56
C LEU A 454 10.49 -19.65 18.83
N ASN A 455 9.82 -20.04 17.75
CA ASN A 455 10.26 -21.11 16.86
C ASN A 455 11.19 -20.55 15.78
N MET A 456 12.49 -20.81 15.89
CA MET A 456 13.49 -20.36 14.93
C MET A 456 13.49 -21.15 13.60
N GLN A 457 12.75 -22.29 13.56
CA GLN A 457 12.64 -23.14 12.36
C GLN A 457 11.36 -22.83 11.59
N LEU A 458 11.31 -21.65 10.97
CA LEU A 458 10.14 -21.20 10.22
C LEU A 458 9.94 -22.02 8.95
N SER A 459 8.74 -22.53 8.72
CA SER A 459 8.36 -23.22 7.48
C SER A 459 8.08 -22.24 6.34
N SER A 460 7.53 -21.07 6.65
CA SER A 460 7.19 -20.00 5.73
C SER A 460 7.67 -18.66 6.27
N VAL A 461 8.16 -17.82 5.39
CA VAL A 461 8.60 -16.45 5.70
C VAL A 461 8.21 -15.51 4.56
N SER A 462 7.92 -14.29 4.92
CA SER A 462 7.62 -13.19 4.00
C SER A 462 8.34 -11.91 4.46
N PRO A 463 8.40 -10.84 3.66
CA PRO A 463 8.86 -9.55 4.15
C PRO A 463 8.05 -9.05 5.36
N MET A 464 6.76 -9.41 5.44
CA MET A 464 5.91 -9.05 6.57
C MET A 464 6.33 -9.75 7.87
N THR A 465 6.89 -10.96 7.78
CA THR A 465 7.50 -11.66 8.94
C THR A 465 8.60 -10.79 9.55
N LEU A 466 9.50 -10.23 8.71
CA LEU A 466 10.59 -9.38 9.18
C LEU A 466 10.07 -8.09 9.79
N PHE A 467 9.20 -7.37 9.09
CA PHE A 467 8.64 -6.13 9.62
C PHE A 467 7.91 -6.35 10.96
N SER A 468 7.13 -7.44 11.07
CA SER A 468 6.41 -7.77 12.30
C SER A 468 7.35 -8.16 13.44
N ALA A 469 8.42 -8.90 13.18
CA ALA A 469 9.42 -9.25 14.20
C ALA A 469 10.20 -8.00 14.68
N ILE A 470 10.52 -7.09 13.77
CA ILE A 470 11.16 -5.81 14.10
C ILE A 470 10.22 -4.94 14.95
N GLU A 471 8.92 -4.87 14.64
CA GLU A 471 7.94 -4.16 15.45
C GLU A 471 7.85 -4.77 16.87
N LEU A 472 7.84 -6.09 17.01
CA LEU A 472 7.87 -6.76 18.31
C LEU A 472 9.13 -6.41 19.11
N TYR A 473 10.29 -6.34 18.45
CA TYR A 473 11.51 -5.87 19.10
C TYR A 473 11.38 -4.40 19.52
N GLN A 474 10.85 -3.53 18.69
CA GLN A 474 10.65 -2.12 19.02
C GLN A 474 9.70 -1.94 20.21
N ILE A 475 8.66 -2.77 20.31
CA ILE A 475 7.70 -2.77 21.41
C ILE A 475 8.34 -3.24 22.72
N THR A 476 9.08 -4.35 22.67
CA THR A 476 9.46 -5.11 23.88
C THR A 476 10.90 -4.95 24.30
N GLN A 477 11.79 -4.56 23.38
CA GLN A 477 13.25 -4.52 23.54
C GLN A 477 13.88 -5.89 23.90
N GLN A 478 13.14 -6.98 23.67
CA GLN A 478 13.64 -8.32 23.98
C GLN A 478 14.47 -8.87 22.82
N PRO A 479 15.72 -9.29 23.05
CA PRO A 479 16.64 -9.71 21.98
C PRO A 479 16.16 -10.96 21.23
N GLU A 480 15.31 -11.77 21.83
CA GLU A 480 14.72 -12.95 21.19
C GLU A 480 13.99 -12.61 19.89
N TYR A 481 13.37 -11.43 19.79
CA TYR A 481 12.72 -10.99 18.57
C TYR A 481 13.71 -10.60 17.47
N LEU A 482 14.89 -10.06 17.83
CA LEU A 482 15.96 -9.84 16.85
C LEU A 482 16.56 -11.16 16.34
N GLU A 483 16.78 -12.13 17.23
CA GLU A 483 17.24 -13.46 16.80
C GLU A 483 16.21 -14.14 15.90
N PHE A 484 14.92 -14.01 16.20
CA PHE A 484 13.86 -14.50 15.34
C PHE A 484 13.84 -13.77 13.99
N ALA A 485 14.01 -12.45 13.98
CA ALA A 485 14.10 -11.66 12.74
C ALA A 485 15.31 -12.08 11.90
N ARG A 486 16.48 -12.37 12.53
CA ARG A 486 17.67 -12.90 11.85
C ARG A 486 17.39 -14.25 11.20
N ALA A 487 16.79 -15.20 11.94
CA ALA A 487 16.41 -16.51 11.41
C ALA A 487 15.41 -16.39 10.24
N ALA A 488 14.42 -15.52 10.37
CA ALA A 488 13.46 -15.23 9.30
C ALA A 488 14.14 -14.61 8.07
N ALA A 489 15.09 -13.69 8.28
CA ALA A 489 15.84 -13.04 7.21
C ALA A 489 16.73 -14.03 6.44
N ASP A 490 17.43 -14.92 7.15
CA ASP A 490 18.24 -15.97 6.52
C ASP A 490 17.37 -16.87 5.66
N LYS A 491 16.20 -17.26 6.19
CA LYS A 491 15.25 -18.07 5.46
C LYS A 491 14.63 -17.35 4.27
N LEU A 492 14.41 -16.05 4.38
CA LEU A 492 13.91 -15.22 3.28
C LEU A 492 14.94 -15.15 2.14
N VAL A 493 16.20 -14.91 2.46
CA VAL A 493 17.30 -14.92 1.47
C VAL A 493 17.43 -16.29 0.82
N GLU A 494 17.47 -17.38 1.62
CA GLU A 494 17.54 -18.76 1.10
C GLU A 494 16.43 -19.05 0.09
N LYS A 495 15.19 -18.64 0.39
CA LYS A 495 14.01 -18.99 -0.42
C LYS A 495 13.76 -18.04 -1.59
N ARG A 496 14.14 -16.77 -1.48
CA ARG A 496 13.73 -15.72 -2.41
C ARG A 496 14.88 -15.15 -3.25
N PHE A 497 16.12 -15.20 -2.75
CA PHE A 497 17.26 -14.65 -3.47
C PHE A 497 17.81 -15.69 -4.46
N VAL A 498 17.43 -15.53 -5.72
CA VAL A 498 17.76 -16.49 -6.79
C VAL A 498 18.36 -15.75 -7.97
N ARG A 499 19.50 -16.20 -8.48
CA ARG A 499 20.20 -15.62 -9.65
C ARG A 499 20.57 -14.14 -9.50
N GLY A 500 20.71 -13.67 -8.26
CA GLY A 500 21.01 -12.26 -7.95
C GLY A 500 19.79 -11.35 -7.84
N TYR A 501 18.59 -11.92 -7.74
CA TYR A 501 17.32 -11.18 -7.61
C TYR A 501 16.42 -11.77 -6.53
N PHE A 502 15.56 -10.95 -5.95
CA PHE A 502 14.49 -11.41 -5.09
C PHE A 502 13.25 -11.76 -5.92
N LEU A 503 12.77 -12.99 -5.78
CA LEU A 503 11.63 -13.52 -6.51
C LEU A 503 10.53 -13.97 -5.56
N ALA A 504 9.28 -13.62 -5.84
CA ALA A 504 8.14 -14.10 -5.06
C ALA A 504 8.00 -15.64 -5.10
N ASN A 505 8.49 -16.29 -6.13
CA ASN A 505 8.66 -17.73 -6.24
C ASN A 505 9.97 -18.04 -6.99
N PRO A 506 10.82 -18.96 -6.51
CA PRO A 506 12.10 -19.29 -7.17
C PRO A 506 11.98 -19.76 -8.62
N ARG A 507 10.80 -20.27 -9.01
CA ARG A 507 10.53 -20.71 -10.40
C ARG A 507 10.17 -19.58 -11.35
N TYR A 508 9.92 -18.36 -10.84
CA TYR A 508 9.59 -17.25 -11.72
C TYR A 508 10.78 -16.82 -12.58
N LEU A 509 10.47 -16.44 -13.82
CA LEU A 509 11.48 -15.95 -14.77
C LEU A 509 11.86 -14.49 -14.47
N ASN A 510 10.89 -13.68 -14.10
CA ASN A 510 11.00 -12.24 -14.01
C ASN A 510 11.00 -11.77 -12.56
N ALA A 511 11.93 -10.88 -12.24
CA ALA A 511 11.99 -10.17 -10.97
C ALA A 511 11.38 -8.78 -11.12
N SER A 512 10.50 -8.40 -10.20
CA SER A 512 10.10 -7.00 -10.04
C SER A 512 11.24 -6.20 -9.45
N ILE A 513 11.46 -4.98 -9.93
CA ILE A 513 12.45 -4.08 -9.30
C ILE A 513 11.93 -3.49 -7.98
N ASP A 514 10.61 -3.49 -7.75
CA ASP A 514 9.99 -3.02 -6.50
C ASP A 514 9.77 -4.14 -5.48
N ALA A 515 10.61 -5.17 -5.50
CA ALA A 515 10.58 -6.23 -4.48
C ALA A 515 10.71 -5.63 -3.07
N ILE A 516 9.91 -6.14 -2.13
CA ILE A 516 9.84 -5.62 -0.75
C ILE A 516 10.95 -6.22 0.13
N GLU A 517 11.45 -7.40 -0.23
CA GLU A 517 12.50 -8.13 0.48
C GLU A 517 13.73 -7.25 0.79
N PRO A 518 14.28 -6.47 -0.16
CA PRO A 518 15.41 -5.58 0.10
C PRO A 518 15.15 -4.57 1.21
N LEU A 519 13.98 -3.91 1.19
CA LEU A 519 13.63 -2.93 2.21
C LEU A 519 13.47 -3.58 3.59
N ALA A 520 12.87 -4.78 3.67
CA ALA A 520 12.72 -5.50 4.93
C ALA A 520 14.08 -5.92 5.52
N LEU A 521 15.00 -6.43 4.68
CA LEU A 521 16.35 -6.83 5.09
C LEU A 521 17.18 -5.61 5.54
N LEU A 522 17.11 -4.49 4.82
CA LEU A 522 17.80 -3.25 5.21
C LEU A 522 17.21 -2.62 6.47
N THR A 523 15.90 -2.76 6.69
CA THR A 523 15.27 -2.33 7.94
C THR A 523 15.79 -3.14 9.13
N LEU A 524 15.95 -4.46 8.97
CA LEU A 524 16.56 -5.30 10.00
C LEU A 524 18.01 -4.88 10.27
N ASP A 525 18.83 -4.71 9.22
CA ASP A 525 20.22 -4.30 9.37
C ASP A 525 20.36 -2.92 10.05
N ALA A 526 19.52 -1.96 9.65
CA ALA A 526 19.47 -0.66 10.30
C ALA A 526 19.06 -0.76 11.79
N THR A 527 18.16 -1.70 12.11
CA THR A 527 17.77 -1.97 13.50
C THR A 527 18.94 -2.53 14.32
N LEU A 528 19.67 -3.49 13.77
CA LEU A 528 20.86 -4.07 14.39
C LEU A 528 21.97 -3.02 14.63
N LYS A 529 22.07 -2.02 13.76
CA LYS A 529 23.04 -0.91 13.84
C LYS A 529 22.53 0.32 14.62
N GLY A 530 21.31 0.28 15.18
CA GLY A 530 20.69 1.44 15.84
C GLY A 530 20.34 2.60 14.91
N LYS A 531 20.18 2.35 13.61
CA LYS A 531 19.91 3.34 12.57
C LYS A 531 18.46 3.28 12.03
N THR A 532 17.54 2.58 12.69
CA THR A 532 16.17 2.33 12.18
C THR A 532 15.45 3.63 11.82
N ALA A 533 15.58 4.66 12.62
CA ALA A 533 14.95 5.97 12.38
C ALA A 533 15.46 6.71 11.13
N GLN A 534 16.57 6.25 10.54
CA GLN A 534 17.16 6.84 9.32
C GLN A 534 16.68 6.12 8.05
N VAL A 535 15.95 5.01 8.18
CA VAL A 535 15.40 4.24 7.07
C VAL A 535 13.92 4.54 6.92
N ALA A 536 13.50 4.81 5.68
CA ALA A 536 12.09 5.04 5.40
C ALA A 536 11.24 3.80 5.72
N PRO A 537 10.10 3.95 6.40
CA PRO A 537 9.26 2.83 6.75
C PRO A 537 8.60 2.22 5.51
N TYR A 538 8.29 0.93 5.59
CA TYR A 538 7.36 0.30 4.66
C TYR A 538 5.94 0.78 4.95
N LEU A 539 5.28 1.35 3.94
CA LEU A 539 3.94 1.94 4.05
C LEU A 539 2.89 1.23 3.19
N SER A 540 3.20 0.03 2.70
CA SER A 540 2.43 -0.58 1.63
C SER A 540 2.73 0.06 0.26
N GLY A 541 1.89 -0.17 -0.70
CA GLY A 541 2.05 0.27 -2.08
C GLY A 541 2.16 -0.94 -2.99
N SER A 542 1.31 -1.01 -3.96
CA SER A 542 1.39 -1.99 -5.03
C SER A 542 0.99 -1.27 -6.30
N GLY A 543 1.99 -0.95 -7.09
CA GLY A 543 1.73 -0.49 -8.44
C GLY A 543 1.44 -1.68 -9.35
N TYR A 544 0.78 -1.42 -10.45
CA TYR A 544 0.60 -2.36 -11.54
C TYR A 544 0.32 -1.59 -12.83
N ILE A 545 0.60 -2.22 -13.95
CA ILE A 545 0.21 -1.73 -15.27
C ILE A 545 -1.13 -2.39 -15.62
N HIS A 546 -2.11 -1.57 -15.96
CA HIS A 546 -3.43 -2.01 -16.39
C HIS A 546 -3.57 -1.77 -17.89
N GLY A 547 -3.44 -2.82 -18.67
CA GLY A 547 -3.48 -2.75 -20.11
C GLY A 547 -3.79 -4.09 -20.76
N GLU A 548 -3.60 -4.16 -22.05
CA GLU A 548 -3.69 -5.40 -22.81
C GLU A 548 -2.31 -6.07 -22.90
N PHE A 549 -2.25 -7.37 -22.70
CA PHE A 549 -1.04 -8.14 -22.80
C PHE A 549 -1.29 -9.47 -23.51
N ALA A 550 -0.54 -9.73 -24.57
CA ALA A 550 -0.56 -11.00 -25.32
C ALA A 550 -1.98 -11.55 -25.61
N GLY A 551 -2.91 -10.70 -26.02
CA GLY A 551 -4.29 -11.05 -26.32
C GLY A 551 -5.23 -11.14 -25.12
N LYS A 552 -4.75 -10.80 -23.92
CA LYS A 552 -5.57 -10.74 -22.69
C LYS A 552 -5.97 -9.30 -22.41
N GLU A 553 -7.27 -9.03 -22.38
CA GLU A 553 -7.78 -7.72 -21.98
C GLU A 553 -7.56 -7.47 -20.50
N ASN A 554 -7.26 -6.21 -20.15
CA ASN A 554 -7.11 -5.73 -18.77
C ASN A 554 -6.13 -6.59 -17.94
N ALA A 555 -5.03 -7.02 -18.54
CA ALA A 555 -3.97 -7.72 -17.84
C ALA A 555 -3.27 -6.79 -16.82
N TYR A 556 -2.79 -7.40 -15.75
CA TYR A 556 -1.99 -6.72 -14.74
C TYR A 556 -0.58 -7.32 -14.80
N ASP A 557 0.43 -6.48 -14.84
CA ASP A 557 1.84 -6.88 -14.95
C ASP A 557 2.25 -7.92 -13.90
N THR A 558 1.82 -7.75 -12.63
CA THR A 558 2.09 -8.70 -11.54
C THR A 558 1.48 -10.08 -11.77
N ASN A 559 0.38 -10.18 -12.53
CA ASN A 559 -0.27 -11.44 -12.82
C ASN A 559 0.26 -12.11 -14.08
N GLU A 560 0.59 -11.34 -15.10
CA GLU A 560 0.96 -11.85 -16.42
C GLU A 560 2.47 -11.96 -16.60
N ILE A 561 3.23 -11.04 -16.01
CA ILE A 561 4.68 -10.95 -16.20
C ILE A 561 5.44 -11.63 -15.04
N TYR A 562 5.15 -11.24 -13.80
CA TYR A 562 5.94 -11.70 -12.65
C TYR A 562 5.56 -13.08 -12.13
N LYS A 563 4.51 -13.72 -12.67
CA LYS A 563 4.15 -15.11 -12.38
C LYS A 563 4.48 -16.09 -13.51
N GLN A 564 5.13 -15.62 -14.58
CA GLN A 564 5.63 -16.51 -15.62
C GLN A 564 6.71 -17.43 -15.04
N THR A 565 6.58 -18.73 -15.30
CA THR A 565 7.50 -19.77 -14.83
C THR A 565 8.34 -20.33 -15.97
N ARG A 566 9.46 -20.95 -15.60
CA ARG A 566 10.29 -21.71 -16.52
C ARG A 566 9.59 -22.93 -17.07
#